data_8e8814d1466021be84eaece0f81a0648
#
_entry.id   8e8814d1466021be84eaece0f81a0648
#
_cell.length_a   1.000
_cell.length_b   1.000
_cell.length_c   1.000
_cell.angle_alpha   90.00
_cell.angle_beta   90.00
_cell.angle_gamma   90.00
#
_symmetry.space_group_name_H-M   'P 1'
#
loop_
_entity.id
_entity.type
_entity.pdbx_description
1 polymer ?
#
loop_
_entity_poly.entity_id
_entity_poly.type
_entity_poly.pdbx_seq_one_letter_code
_entity_poly.pdbx_strand_id
1 'polypeptide(L)'
;QPPLSSIQYDIVEAMSQIYRKEELQEIFGSVVGAQYFDKYTKNEIILQLGKGSGKDFVSTVACAYIVYKLLCLKDPARYYGKPSGDAIDIINVAINAQQAKNVFFKGFKTKIEKSPWFAGKYNAKADSIEFDKSITVYSGHSERESHEGLNLLLAVLDEISGFASEVGTGNEQGKTAENI
;
A
#
# COMPACT_ATOMS: atom_id res chain seq x y z
N GLN A 1 14.25 10.14 -13.20
CA GLN A 1 14.33 10.13 -11.72
C GLN A 1 15.65 9.48 -11.32
N PRO A 2 16.31 9.95 -10.23
CA PRO A 2 17.49 9.28 -9.73
C PRO A 2 17.15 7.83 -9.32
N PRO A 3 18.11 6.89 -9.44
CA PRO A 3 17.90 5.52 -8.97
C PRO A 3 17.67 5.52 -7.44
N LEU A 4 17.00 4.47 -6.97
CA LEU A 4 16.86 4.23 -5.52
C LEU A 4 18.25 4.06 -4.90
N SER A 5 18.45 4.59 -3.69
CA SER A 5 19.61 4.21 -2.87
C SER A 5 19.47 2.75 -2.43
N SER A 6 20.57 2.11 -2.00
CA SER A 6 20.52 0.72 -1.50
C SER A 6 19.47 0.53 -0.41
N ILE A 7 19.47 1.42 0.59
CA ILE A 7 18.46 1.38 1.69
C ILE A 7 17.03 1.51 1.16
N GLN A 8 16.79 2.41 0.21
CA GLN A 8 15.46 2.56 -0.39
C GLN A 8 15.05 1.31 -1.17
N TYR A 9 16.00 0.67 -1.85
CA TYR A 9 15.76 -0.58 -2.55
C TYR A 9 15.36 -1.70 -1.57
N ASP A 10 16.11 -1.87 -0.49
CA ASP A 10 15.83 -2.87 0.55
C ASP A 10 14.45 -2.66 1.20
N ILE A 11 14.07 -1.40 1.43
CA ILE A 11 12.73 -1.06 1.94
C ILE A 11 11.65 -1.47 0.94
N VAL A 12 11.80 -1.13 -0.35
CA VAL A 12 10.82 -1.48 -1.39
C VAL A 12 10.71 -3.00 -1.53
N GLU A 13 11.83 -3.72 -1.48
CA GLU A 13 11.84 -5.17 -1.51
C GLU A 13 11.10 -5.76 -0.31
N ALA A 14 11.40 -5.29 0.90
CA ALA A 14 10.71 -5.72 2.12
C ALA A 14 9.20 -5.44 2.09
N MET A 15 8.78 -4.29 1.57
CA MET A 15 7.36 -3.90 1.46
C MET A 15 6.61 -4.67 0.39
N SER A 16 7.30 -5.19 -0.62
CA SER A 16 6.68 -5.79 -1.81
C SER A 16 6.72 -7.31 -1.84
N GLN A 17 6.95 -7.97 -0.71
CA GLN A 17 7.08 -9.42 -0.59
C GLN A 17 5.77 -10.16 -0.91
N ILE A 18 5.45 -10.26 -2.20
CA ILE A 18 4.41 -11.14 -2.72
C ILE A 18 5.13 -12.41 -3.22
N TYR A 19 5.39 -13.34 -2.31
CA TYR A 19 5.92 -14.65 -2.66
C TYR A 19 4.80 -15.66 -2.72
N ARG A 20 4.81 -16.53 -3.73
CA ARG A 20 4.00 -17.74 -3.68
C ARG A 20 4.67 -18.76 -2.76
N LYS A 21 3.87 -19.48 -2.01
CA LYS A 21 4.36 -20.56 -1.17
C LYS A 21 5.15 -21.59 -1.99
N GLU A 22 4.67 -21.87 -3.20
CA GLU A 22 5.28 -22.78 -4.14
C GLU A 22 6.66 -22.30 -4.61
N GLU A 23 6.81 -21.01 -4.89
CA GLU A 23 8.10 -20.41 -5.28
C GLU A 23 9.13 -20.53 -4.16
N LEU A 24 8.73 -20.26 -2.92
CA LEU A 24 9.61 -20.44 -1.77
C LEU A 24 9.94 -21.90 -1.53
N GLN A 25 8.99 -22.81 -1.77
CA GLN A 25 9.23 -24.26 -1.68
C GLN A 25 10.19 -24.75 -2.75
N GLU A 26 10.14 -24.19 -3.97
CA GLU A 26 11.06 -24.51 -5.05
C GLU A 26 12.49 -24.03 -4.74
N ILE A 27 12.63 -22.81 -4.20
CA ILE A 27 13.94 -22.22 -3.87
C ILE A 27 14.59 -22.88 -2.66
N PHE A 28 13.82 -23.13 -1.60
CA PHE A 28 14.34 -23.57 -0.29
C PHE A 28 13.93 -25.01 0.10
N GLY A 29 13.16 -25.70 -0.73
CA GLY A 29 12.55 -26.99 -0.40
C GLY A 29 11.25 -26.84 0.40
N SER A 30 10.41 -27.90 0.35
CA SER A 30 9.02 -27.82 0.82
C SER A 30 8.84 -27.46 2.30
N VAL A 31 9.71 -27.96 3.17
CA VAL A 31 9.62 -27.69 4.62
C VAL A 31 10.16 -26.30 4.95
N VAL A 32 11.33 -25.98 4.42
CA VAL A 32 12.00 -24.69 4.67
C VAL A 32 11.24 -23.55 4.00
N GLY A 33 10.75 -23.74 2.77
CA GLY A 33 9.96 -22.75 2.06
C GLY A 33 8.66 -22.40 2.78
N ALA A 34 7.98 -23.34 3.42
CA ALA A 34 6.81 -23.06 4.24
C ALA A 34 7.15 -22.24 5.48
N GLN A 35 8.25 -22.55 6.16
CA GLN A 35 8.74 -21.79 7.31
C GLN A 35 9.17 -20.36 6.91
N TYR A 36 9.77 -20.19 5.72
CA TYR A 36 10.14 -18.90 5.18
C TYR A 36 8.92 -18.07 4.85
N PHE A 37 7.88 -18.66 4.27
CA PHE A 37 6.64 -17.95 3.98
C PHE A 37 6.04 -17.34 5.24
N ASP A 38 5.91 -18.12 6.33
CA ASP A 38 5.36 -17.65 7.60
C ASP A 38 6.28 -16.64 8.31
N LYS A 39 7.60 -16.77 8.16
CA LYS A 39 8.58 -15.93 8.84
C LYS A 39 8.83 -14.58 8.14
N TYR A 40 8.76 -14.55 6.81
CA TYR A 40 9.16 -13.37 6.02
C TYR A 40 8.01 -12.60 5.39
N THR A 41 6.77 -13.13 5.42
CA THR A 41 5.59 -12.33 5.10
C THR A 41 5.35 -11.35 6.24
N LYS A 42 5.55 -10.07 5.96
CA LYS A 42 5.33 -8.99 6.93
C LYS A 42 3.94 -8.41 6.73
N ASN A 43 3.11 -8.47 7.76
CA ASN A 43 1.79 -7.85 7.76
C ASN A 43 1.88 -6.36 8.10
N GLU A 44 2.96 -5.94 8.76
CA GLU A 44 3.17 -4.57 9.18
C GLU A 44 4.63 -4.16 8.97
N ILE A 45 4.83 -2.97 8.40
CA ILE A 45 6.16 -2.36 8.21
C ILE A 45 6.10 -0.93 8.71
N ILE A 46 6.89 -0.64 9.73
CA ILE A 46 6.99 0.70 10.33
C ILE A 46 8.27 1.36 9.83
N LEU A 47 8.12 2.50 9.14
CA LEU A 47 9.23 3.31 8.66
C LEU A 47 9.42 4.54 9.57
N GLN A 48 10.39 4.49 10.45
CA GLN A 48 10.78 5.65 11.28
C GLN A 48 11.91 6.40 10.59
N LEU A 49 11.56 7.38 9.79
CA LEU A 49 12.49 8.12 8.94
C LEU A 49 12.41 9.63 9.22
N GLY A 50 13.57 10.29 9.21
CA GLY A 50 13.64 11.75 9.40
C GLY A 50 13.05 12.55 8.25
N LYS A 51 12.84 13.86 8.49
CA LYS A 51 12.39 14.80 7.47
C LYS A 51 13.38 14.85 6.29
N GLY A 52 12.87 14.80 5.08
CA GLY A 52 13.69 14.82 3.87
C GLY A 52 14.32 13.48 3.49
N SER A 53 14.05 12.39 4.21
CA SER A 53 14.55 11.04 3.90
C SER A 53 13.99 10.42 2.62
N GLY A 54 12.95 11.03 2.04
CA GLY A 54 12.26 10.48 0.86
C GLY A 54 11.25 9.39 1.19
N LYS A 55 10.72 9.34 2.42
CA LYS A 55 9.72 8.34 2.84
C LYS A 55 8.54 8.26 1.85
N ASP A 56 7.99 9.40 1.42
CA ASP A 56 6.84 9.45 0.50
C ASP A 56 7.21 8.91 -0.89
N PHE A 57 8.45 9.19 -1.32
CA PHE A 57 8.95 8.65 -2.58
C PHE A 57 9.05 7.13 -2.52
N VAL A 58 9.64 6.57 -1.47
CA VAL A 58 9.81 5.12 -1.27
C VAL A 58 8.45 4.44 -1.15
N SER A 59 7.53 4.97 -0.33
CA SER A 59 6.19 4.42 -0.12
C SER A 59 5.39 4.39 -1.43
N THR A 60 5.47 5.45 -2.24
CA THR A 60 4.79 5.49 -3.54
C THR A 60 5.40 4.55 -4.57
N VAL A 61 6.72 4.32 -4.53
CA VAL A 61 7.40 3.31 -5.38
C VAL A 61 6.97 1.91 -4.96
N ALA A 62 6.97 1.62 -3.66
CA ALA A 62 6.56 0.32 -3.14
C ALA A 62 5.10 0.02 -3.49
N CYS A 63 4.20 0.99 -3.32
CA CYS A 63 2.80 0.83 -3.71
C CYS A 63 2.64 0.55 -5.22
N ALA A 64 3.35 1.28 -6.08
CA ALA A 64 3.33 1.04 -7.52
C ALA A 64 3.87 -0.35 -7.89
N TYR A 65 4.89 -0.82 -7.19
CA TYR A 65 5.45 -2.15 -7.40
C TYR A 65 4.51 -3.26 -6.91
N ILE A 66 3.80 -3.06 -5.80
CA ILE A 66 2.75 -3.99 -5.34
C ILE A 66 1.63 -4.09 -6.38
N VAL A 67 1.12 -2.96 -6.88
CA VAL A 67 0.12 -2.95 -7.96
C VAL A 67 0.64 -3.67 -9.22
N TYR A 68 1.89 -3.44 -9.59
CA TYR A 68 2.53 -4.17 -10.69
C TYR A 68 2.49 -5.68 -10.46
N LYS A 69 2.91 -6.16 -9.29
CA LYS A 69 2.90 -7.59 -8.95
C LYS A 69 1.48 -8.17 -8.96
N LEU A 70 0.50 -7.46 -8.39
CA LEU A 70 -0.92 -7.88 -8.41
C LEU A 70 -1.43 -8.04 -9.85
N LEU A 71 -1.12 -7.10 -10.73
CA LEU A 71 -1.51 -7.16 -12.14
C LEU A 71 -0.83 -8.31 -12.91
N CYS A 72 0.35 -8.75 -12.47
CA CYS A 72 1.03 -9.92 -13.03
C CYS A 72 0.40 -11.25 -12.61
N LEU A 73 -0.32 -11.31 -11.48
CA LEU A 73 -1.04 -12.50 -11.05
C LEU A 73 -2.21 -12.80 -12.01
N LYS A 74 -2.46 -14.07 -12.30
CA LYS A 74 -3.61 -14.48 -13.14
C LYS A 74 -4.93 -14.03 -12.50
N ASP A 75 -5.09 -14.27 -11.22
CA ASP A 75 -6.25 -13.92 -10.41
C ASP A 75 -5.76 -13.48 -9.02
N PRO A 76 -5.60 -12.16 -8.80
CA PRO A 76 -5.08 -11.65 -7.54
C PRO A 76 -6.03 -11.89 -6.37
N ALA A 77 -7.35 -11.88 -6.56
CA ALA A 77 -8.31 -12.16 -5.51
C ALA A 77 -8.15 -13.59 -4.99
N ARG A 78 -8.08 -14.57 -5.88
CA ARG A 78 -7.86 -15.97 -5.51
C ARG A 78 -6.52 -16.22 -4.83
N TYR A 79 -5.49 -15.49 -5.24
CA TYR A 79 -4.17 -15.58 -4.60
C TYR A 79 -4.25 -15.25 -3.09
N TYR A 80 -5.12 -14.29 -2.72
CA TYR A 80 -5.38 -13.92 -1.33
C TYR A 80 -6.58 -14.63 -0.69
N GLY A 81 -7.01 -15.77 -1.27
CA GLY A 81 -8.08 -16.60 -0.69
C GLY A 81 -9.49 -16.03 -0.84
N LYS A 82 -9.68 -15.06 -1.74
CA LYS A 82 -10.99 -14.46 -2.02
C LYS A 82 -11.64 -15.10 -3.26
N PRO A 83 -12.96 -14.96 -3.45
CA PRO A 83 -13.62 -15.33 -4.70
C PRO A 83 -12.98 -14.63 -5.91
N SER A 84 -13.00 -15.31 -7.06
CA SER A 84 -12.48 -14.76 -8.30
C SER A 84 -13.25 -13.49 -8.70
N GLY A 85 -12.50 -12.42 -9.03
CA GLY A 85 -13.07 -11.14 -9.43
C GLY A 85 -13.45 -10.19 -8.28
N ASP A 86 -13.29 -10.62 -7.03
CA ASP A 86 -13.47 -9.73 -5.87
C ASP A 86 -12.50 -8.54 -5.96
N ALA A 87 -12.97 -7.41 -5.41
CA ALA A 87 -12.16 -6.21 -5.34
C ALA A 87 -10.93 -6.40 -4.44
N ILE A 88 -9.85 -5.73 -4.80
CA ILE A 88 -8.64 -5.56 -3.99
C ILE A 88 -8.38 -4.07 -3.86
N ASP A 89 -8.45 -3.60 -2.62
CA ASP A 89 -8.36 -2.19 -2.32
C ASP A 89 -7.04 -1.87 -1.62
N ILE A 90 -6.45 -0.76 -2.02
CA ILE A 90 -5.25 -0.18 -1.41
C ILE A 90 -5.60 1.25 -1.03
N ILE A 91 -5.28 1.66 0.18
CA ILE A 91 -5.57 3.00 0.65
C ILE A 91 -4.32 3.69 1.18
N ASN A 92 -4.18 4.97 0.88
CA ASN A 92 -3.29 5.86 1.61
C ASN A 92 -4.10 6.74 2.55
N VAL A 93 -3.73 6.74 3.81
CA VAL A 93 -4.36 7.56 4.85
C VAL A 93 -3.35 8.52 5.43
N ALA A 94 -3.72 9.80 5.51
CA ALA A 94 -2.96 10.85 6.18
C ALA A 94 -3.87 11.61 7.15
N ILE A 95 -3.30 12.50 7.96
CA ILE A 95 -4.03 13.28 8.97
C ILE A 95 -5.23 14.01 8.37
N ASN A 96 -5.09 14.51 7.15
CA ASN A 96 -6.19 15.17 6.44
C ASN A 96 -6.20 14.80 4.94
N ALA A 97 -7.36 14.93 4.31
CA ALA A 97 -7.59 14.61 2.91
C ALA A 97 -6.65 15.35 1.94
N GLN A 98 -6.34 16.60 2.23
CA GLN A 98 -5.48 17.42 1.37
C GLN A 98 -4.03 16.89 1.38
N GLN A 99 -3.53 16.44 2.52
CA GLN A 99 -2.21 15.86 2.65
C GLN A 99 -2.13 14.51 1.94
N ALA A 100 -3.09 13.61 2.18
CA ALA A 100 -3.16 12.33 1.49
C ALA A 100 -3.14 12.50 -0.03
N LYS A 101 -3.94 13.44 -0.55
CA LYS A 101 -4.07 13.71 -1.97
C LYS A 101 -2.83 14.35 -2.58
N ASN A 102 -2.26 15.36 -1.93
CA ASN A 102 -1.19 16.17 -2.52
C ASN A 102 0.19 15.51 -2.40
N VAL A 103 0.43 14.74 -1.35
CA VAL A 103 1.75 14.18 -1.09
C VAL A 103 1.85 12.79 -1.69
N PHE A 104 1.16 11.82 -1.10
CA PHE A 104 1.27 10.44 -1.55
C PHE A 104 0.56 10.19 -2.89
N PHE A 105 -0.75 10.49 -2.97
CA PHE A 105 -1.56 10.09 -4.13
C PHE A 105 -1.08 10.75 -5.43
N LYS A 106 -0.73 12.03 -5.41
CA LYS A 106 -0.15 12.71 -6.56
C LYS A 106 1.19 12.09 -6.97
N GLY A 107 2.04 11.74 -6.00
CA GLY A 107 3.31 11.08 -6.24
C GLY A 107 3.14 9.69 -6.84
N PHE A 108 2.21 8.90 -6.33
CA PHE A 108 1.83 7.59 -6.85
C PHE A 108 1.27 7.70 -8.27
N LYS A 109 0.26 8.54 -8.50
CA LYS A 109 -0.35 8.79 -9.81
C LYS A 109 0.70 9.15 -10.86
N THR A 110 1.61 10.06 -10.52
CA THR A 110 2.70 10.45 -11.44
C THR A 110 3.58 9.28 -11.86
N LYS A 111 3.84 8.32 -10.95
CA LYS A 111 4.62 7.11 -11.26
C LYS A 111 3.88 6.17 -12.19
N ILE A 112 2.59 6.00 -11.97
CA ILE A 112 1.73 5.18 -12.84
C ILE A 112 1.66 5.79 -14.25
N GLU A 113 1.38 7.08 -14.36
CA GLU A 113 1.26 7.80 -15.63
C GLU A 113 2.57 7.82 -16.44
N LYS A 114 3.72 7.93 -15.77
CA LYS A 114 5.04 7.97 -16.42
C LYS A 114 5.60 6.60 -16.77
N SER A 115 5.03 5.52 -16.28
CA SER A 115 5.49 4.17 -16.57
C SER A 115 4.79 3.61 -17.81
N PRO A 116 5.53 3.32 -18.89
CA PRO A 116 4.93 2.74 -20.10
C PRO A 116 4.23 1.40 -19.84
N TRP A 117 4.65 0.67 -18.80
CA TRP A 117 4.08 -0.63 -18.47
C TRP A 117 2.61 -0.54 -18.03
N PHE A 118 2.22 0.55 -17.35
CA PHE A 118 0.85 0.76 -16.91
C PHE A 118 -0.06 1.33 -18.00
N ALA A 119 0.47 1.74 -19.14
CA ALA A 119 -0.32 2.33 -20.22
C ALA A 119 -1.48 1.41 -20.63
N GLY A 120 -2.69 1.94 -20.62
CA GLY A 120 -3.92 1.21 -20.96
C GLY A 120 -4.44 0.23 -19.89
N LYS A 121 -3.84 0.17 -18.71
CA LYS A 121 -4.22 -0.74 -17.61
C LYS A 121 -4.85 -0.04 -16.42
N TYR A 122 -5.11 1.26 -16.51
CA TYR A 122 -5.70 2.03 -15.41
C TYR A 122 -6.65 3.11 -15.89
N ASN A 123 -7.56 3.50 -14.99
CA ASN A 123 -8.46 4.63 -15.13
C ASN A 123 -8.27 5.55 -13.90
N ALA A 124 -7.71 6.74 -14.11
CA ALA A 124 -7.40 7.69 -13.04
C ALA A 124 -8.59 8.62 -12.79
N LYS A 125 -9.09 8.64 -11.57
CA LYS A 125 -10.10 9.56 -11.05
C LYS A 125 -9.46 10.66 -10.20
N ALA A 126 -10.27 11.48 -9.56
CA ALA A 126 -9.81 12.61 -8.75
C ALA A 126 -9.08 12.17 -7.46
N ASP A 127 -9.52 11.07 -6.87
CA ASP A 127 -9.11 10.54 -5.56
C ASP A 127 -8.88 9.03 -5.56
N SER A 128 -8.99 8.38 -6.72
CA SER A 128 -8.70 6.96 -6.89
C SER A 128 -8.08 6.66 -8.24
N ILE A 129 -7.41 5.52 -8.33
CA ILE A 129 -6.96 4.92 -9.59
C ILE A 129 -7.45 3.48 -9.61
N GLU A 130 -8.30 3.20 -10.59
CA GLU A 130 -8.81 1.86 -10.85
C GLU A 130 -7.90 1.17 -11.87
N PHE A 131 -7.54 -0.05 -11.59
CA PHE A 131 -6.75 -0.90 -12.48
C PHE A 131 -7.55 -2.10 -12.94
N ASP A 132 -7.04 -2.80 -13.94
CA ASP A 132 -7.55 -4.11 -14.33
C ASP A 132 -7.62 -5.05 -13.12
N LYS A 133 -8.42 -6.13 -13.23
CA LYS A 133 -8.58 -7.17 -12.20
C LYS A 133 -9.15 -6.67 -10.87
N SER A 134 -10.02 -5.65 -10.92
CA SER A 134 -10.72 -5.08 -9.77
C SER A 134 -9.78 -4.56 -8.67
N ILE A 135 -8.61 -4.03 -9.04
CA ILE A 135 -7.66 -3.43 -8.11
C ILE A 135 -7.90 -1.92 -8.08
N THR A 136 -8.07 -1.34 -6.90
CA THR A 136 -8.24 0.11 -6.74
C THR A 136 -7.32 0.68 -5.68
N VAL A 137 -6.69 1.81 -5.99
CA VAL A 137 -5.88 2.59 -5.04
C VAL A 137 -6.61 3.89 -4.74
N TYR A 138 -6.89 4.13 -3.46
CA TYR A 138 -7.61 5.29 -2.96
C TYR A 138 -6.70 6.28 -2.25
N SER A 139 -7.02 7.56 -2.38
CA SER A 139 -6.55 8.62 -1.50
C SER A 139 -7.56 8.81 -0.39
N GLY A 140 -7.26 8.30 0.80
CA GLY A 140 -8.12 8.39 1.98
C GLY A 140 -7.72 9.48 2.96
N HIS A 141 -8.55 9.67 3.96
CA HIS A 141 -8.27 10.51 5.12
C HIS A 141 -8.82 9.83 6.38
N SER A 142 -8.47 10.31 7.55
CA SER A 142 -8.76 9.65 8.83
C SER A 142 -10.24 9.68 9.26
N GLU A 143 -11.17 10.06 8.38
CA GLU A 143 -12.61 10.00 8.68
C GLU A 143 -13.17 8.59 8.44
N ARG A 144 -13.85 8.06 9.43
CA ARG A 144 -14.29 6.66 9.55
C ARG A 144 -15.15 6.17 8.39
N GLU A 145 -16.03 7.02 7.88
CA GLU A 145 -17.03 6.64 6.86
C GLU A 145 -16.44 6.34 5.49
N SER A 146 -15.20 6.76 5.21
CA SER A 146 -14.59 6.58 3.89
C SER A 146 -13.95 5.20 3.67
N HIS A 147 -13.87 4.36 4.71
CA HIS A 147 -13.12 3.09 4.67
C HIS A 147 -13.98 1.85 4.90
N GLU A 148 -15.24 2.04 5.30
CA GLU A 148 -16.17 0.94 5.49
C GLU A 148 -16.50 0.26 4.16
N GLY A 149 -16.40 -1.06 4.14
CA GLY A 149 -16.71 -1.88 2.96
C GLY A 149 -15.56 -2.11 1.98
N LEU A 150 -14.36 -1.58 2.21
CA LEU A 150 -13.20 -1.87 1.38
C LEU A 150 -12.67 -3.30 1.62
N ASN A 151 -12.32 -3.98 0.54
CA ASN A 151 -11.55 -5.23 0.56
C ASN A 151 -10.06 -4.91 0.66
N LEU A 152 -9.63 -4.40 1.80
CA LEU A 152 -8.33 -3.81 2.00
C LEU A 152 -7.21 -4.86 2.00
N LEU A 153 -6.26 -4.71 1.08
CA LEU A 153 -5.02 -5.48 1.03
C LEU A 153 -3.86 -4.72 1.66
N LEU A 154 -3.79 -3.40 1.43
CA LEU A 154 -2.69 -2.55 1.88
C LEU A 154 -3.21 -1.20 2.34
N ALA A 155 -2.81 -0.80 3.54
CA ALA A 155 -2.94 0.57 4.02
C ALA A 155 -1.56 1.21 4.15
N VAL A 156 -1.40 2.40 3.58
CA VAL A 156 -0.22 3.24 3.77
C VAL A 156 -0.61 4.39 4.69
N LEU A 157 -0.16 4.34 5.93
CA LEU A 157 -0.46 5.35 6.94
C LEU A 157 0.71 6.34 7.02
N ASP A 158 0.47 7.59 6.64
CA ASP A 158 1.50 8.63 6.67
C ASP A 158 1.34 9.49 7.94
N GLU A 159 2.48 9.77 8.60
CA GLU A 159 2.54 10.60 9.82
C GLU A 159 1.62 10.14 10.96
N ILE A 160 1.63 8.83 11.26
CA ILE A 160 0.79 8.21 12.31
C ILE A 160 0.85 8.96 13.66
N SER A 161 2.00 9.54 14.01
CA SER A 161 2.15 10.34 15.23
C SER A 161 1.25 11.58 15.27
N GLY A 162 0.75 12.01 14.13
CA GLY A 162 -0.21 13.11 14.03
C GLY A 162 -1.67 12.68 14.16
N PHE A 163 -1.96 11.38 14.16
CA PHE A 163 -3.26 10.85 14.53
C PHE A 163 -3.36 10.92 16.06
N ALA A 164 -3.65 12.10 16.61
CA ALA A 164 -3.63 12.34 18.02
C ALA A 164 -4.64 11.45 18.75
N SER A 165 -4.17 10.75 19.75
CA SER A 165 -4.98 10.30 20.85
C SER A 165 -5.29 11.51 21.74
N GLU A 166 -6.41 12.17 21.54
CA GLU A 166 -6.93 13.06 22.56
C GLU A 166 -7.47 12.22 23.72
N VAL A 167 -6.60 11.89 24.64
CA VAL A 167 -7.00 11.51 25.99
C VAL A 167 -7.27 12.80 26.75
N GLY A 168 -8.54 13.16 26.83
CA GLY A 168 -9.10 14.02 27.86
C GLY A 168 -8.86 15.52 27.71
N THR A 169 -9.80 16.19 27.16
CA THR A 169 -10.60 17.28 27.79
C THR A 169 -11.59 17.81 26.75
N GLY A 170 -12.81 17.87 27.13
CA GLY A 170 -14.00 18.08 26.36
C GLY A 170 -13.94 19.03 25.15
N ASN A 171 -14.73 18.68 24.17
CA ASN A 171 -15.24 19.50 23.06
C ASN A 171 -14.41 19.66 21.78
N GLU A 172 -13.59 18.68 21.37
CA GLU A 172 -13.29 18.54 19.94
C GLU A 172 -13.25 17.05 19.54
N GLN A 173 -13.87 16.70 18.42
CA GLN A 173 -13.89 15.33 17.93
C GLN A 173 -12.47 14.89 17.58
N GLY A 174 -11.79 14.22 18.49
CA GLY A 174 -10.47 13.67 18.29
C GLY A 174 -10.47 12.58 17.23
N LYS A 175 -9.61 12.73 16.24
CA LYS A 175 -9.35 11.69 15.23
C LYS A 175 -8.33 10.73 15.82
N THR A 176 -8.72 9.51 16.13
CA THR A 176 -7.83 8.50 16.72
C THR A 176 -7.44 7.45 15.70
N ALA A 177 -6.25 6.85 15.85
CA ALA A 177 -5.79 5.73 15.03
C ALA A 177 -6.70 4.49 15.15
N GLU A 178 -7.52 4.41 16.19
CA GLU A 178 -8.52 3.35 16.40
C GLU A 178 -9.72 3.45 15.44
N ASN A 179 -9.82 4.55 14.68
CA ASN A 179 -10.90 4.79 13.71
C ASN A 179 -10.50 4.45 12.27
N ILE A 180 -9.36 3.78 12.06
CA ILE A 180 -8.87 3.37 10.74
C ILE A 180 -9.00 1.86 10.57
#